data_84eff07253e2fb71dc39ba14e1ec306c
#
_entry.id   84eff07253e2fb71dc39ba14e1ec306c
#
_cell.length_a   1.000
_cell.length_b   1.000
_cell.length_c   1.000
_cell.angle_alpha   90.00
_cell.angle_beta   90.00
_cell.angle_gamma   90.00
#
_symmetry.space_group_name_H-M   'P 1'
#
loop_
_entity.id
_entity.type
_entity.pdbx_description
1 polymer ?
#
loop_
_entity_poly.entity_id
_entity_poly.type
_entity_poly.pdbx_seq_one_letter_code
_entity_poly.pdbx_strand_id
1 'polypeptide(L)'
;MLKISNFELMAILYMIALLLILMISAMITFKNWAKREQKYDVFMIKNNELTVLSGIPVRYCLNDIERVEFSKIVSRGSYGGRMRIWKKGALFGRIFLFDASAYCKKFAFSSTYEEIELVTDDLMKKLREHGITCVKK
;
A
#
# COMPACT_ATOMS: atom_id res chain seq x y z
N MET A 1 27.35 26.21 38.50
CA MET A 1 27.65 25.29 37.38
C MET A 1 27.18 23.90 37.69
N LEU A 2 26.28 23.36 36.88
CA LEU A 2 25.84 21.99 37.00
C LEU A 2 26.95 21.06 36.48
N LYS A 3 27.52 20.26 37.36
CA LYS A 3 28.42 19.17 36.95
C LYS A 3 27.57 18.00 36.48
N ILE A 4 27.59 17.75 35.18
CA ILE A 4 26.96 16.59 34.59
C ILE A 4 27.91 15.41 34.80
N SER A 5 27.41 14.30 35.40
CA SER A 5 28.20 13.09 35.53
C SER A 5 28.43 12.44 34.17
N ASN A 6 29.50 11.67 34.03
CA ASN A 6 29.77 10.95 32.76
C ASN A 6 28.61 10.03 32.38
N PHE A 7 27.89 9.48 33.35
CA PHE A 7 26.72 8.67 33.09
C PHE A 7 25.56 9.48 32.51
N GLU A 8 25.30 10.67 33.07
CA GLU A 8 24.26 11.57 32.58
C GLU A 8 24.59 12.07 31.15
N LEU A 9 25.85 12.41 30.91
CA LEU A 9 26.30 12.80 29.58
C LEU A 9 26.09 11.70 28.56
N MET A 10 26.43 10.46 28.89
CA MET A 10 26.22 9.30 28.03
C MET A 10 24.73 9.07 27.77
N ALA A 11 23.88 9.20 28.77
CA ALA A 11 22.43 9.08 28.62
C ALA A 11 21.85 10.14 27.70
N ILE A 12 22.30 11.39 27.82
CA ILE A 12 21.87 12.51 26.96
C ILE A 12 22.30 12.23 25.50
N LEU A 13 23.53 11.83 25.29
CA LEU A 13 24.05 11.50 23.95
C LEU A 13 23.27 10.35 23.32
N TYR A 14 22.93 9.32 24.10
CA TYR A 14 22.12 8.20 23.64
C TYR A 14 20.70 8.64 23.23
N MET A 15 20.08 9.49 24.03
CA MET A 15 18.75 10.06 23.72
C MET A 15 18.77 10.90 22.44
N ILE A 16 19.81 11.72 22.25
CA ILE A 16 19.97 12.51 21.03
C ILE A 16 20.15 11.61 19.82
N ALA A 17 20.97 10.56 19.94
CA ALA A 17 21.17 9.59 18.86
C ALA A 17 19.87 8.88 18.47
N LEU A 18 19.07 8.46 19.45
CA LEU A 18 17.75 7.85 19.20
C LEU A 18 16.80 8.82 18.48
N LEU A 19 16.74 10.07 18.93
CA LEU A 19 15.92 11.09 18.29
C LEU A 19 16.34 11.34 16.83
N LEU A 20 17.63 11.40 16.56
CA LEU A 20 18.14 11.56 15.20
C LEU A 20 17.78 10.37 14.31
N ILE A 21 17.89 9.15 14.82
CA ILE A 21 17.51 7.92 14.08
C ILE A 21 16.02 7.95 13.76
N LEU A 22 15.18 8.33 14.72
CA LEU A 22 13.74 8.45 14.52
C LEU A 22 13.40 9.53 13.48
N MET A 23 14.05 10.68 13.52
CA MET A 23 13.85 11.75 12.54
C MET A 23 14.27 11.33 11.13
N ILE A 24 15.41 10.68 10.99
CA ILE A 24 15.90 10.20 9.70
C ILE A 24 14.94 9.15 9.14
N SER A 25 14.50 8.21 9.97
CA SER A 25 13.53 7.17 9.63
C SER A 25 12.20 7.77 9.16
N ALA A 26 11.69 8.78 9.90
CA ALA A 26 10.48 9.50 9.53
C ALA A 26 10.64 10.27 8.21
N MET A 27 11.78 10.90 7.98
CA MET A 27 12.08 11.61 6.73
C MET A 27 12.14 10.67 5.53
N ILE A 28 12.77 9.51 5.68
CA ILE A 28 12.84 8.49 4.62
C ILE A 28 11.44 7.98 4.29
N THR A 29 10.65 7.68 5.31
CA THR A 29 9.26 7.21 5.13
C THR A 29 8.41 8.27 4.44
N PHE A 30 8.50 9.52 4.87
CA PHE A 30 7.79 10.64 4.27
C PHE A 30 8.22 10.88 2.83
N LYS A 31 9.51 10.84 2.55
CA LYS A 31 10.07 11.01 1.19
C LYS A 31 9.61 9.88 0.26
N ASN A 32 9.58 8.64 0.75
CA ASN A 32 9.06 7.51 0.00
C ASN A 32 7.55 7.65 -0.23
N TRP A 33 6.82 8.14 0.77
CA TRP A 33 5.39 8.42 0.63
C TRP A 33 5.13 9.55 -0.38
N ALA A 34 5.90 10.63 -0.33
CA ALA A 34 5.77 11.76 -1.25
C ALA A 34 6.16 11.39 -2.69
N LYS A 35 7.07 10.45 -2.89
CA LYS A 35 7.42 9.93 -4.21
C LYS A 35 6.33 9.07 -4.83
N ARG A 36 5.37 8.61 -4.04
CA ARG A 36 4.17 7.94 -4.54
C ARG A 36 3.21 8.98 -5.14
N GLU A 37 3.67 9.68 -6.16
CA GLU A 37 2.86 10.70 -6.86
C GLU A 37 1.72 10.11 -7.67
N GLN A 38 1.71 8.82 -7.86
CA GLN A 38 0.64 8.17 -8.60
C GLN A 38 -0.58 7.99 -7.71
N LYS A 39 -1.70 8.46 -8.22
CA LYS A 39 -3.02 8.40 -7.56
C LYS A 39 -3.46 6.98 -7.17
N TYR A 40 -2.72 5.97 -7.56
CA TYR A 40 -3.14 4.57 -7.46
C TYR A 40 -2.00 3.71 -6.95
N ASP A 41 -1.73 3.77 -5.66
CA ASP A 41 -0.67 3.00 -5.02
C ASP A 41 -1.06 1.56 -4.67
N VAL A 42 -2.10 1.02 -5.29
CA VAL A 42 -2.49 -0.37 -5.07
C VAL A 42 -1.54 -1.31 -5.81
N PHE A 43 -1.31 -1.03 -7.08
CA PHE A 43 -0.35 -1.76 -7.89
C PHE A 43 0.24 -0.89 -9.00
N MET A 44 1.36 -1.33 -9.53
CA MET A 44 2.02 -0.71 -10.66
C MET A 44 2.31 -1.78 -11.71
N ILE A 45 2.04 -1.47 -12.97
CA ILE A 45 2.36 -2.34 -14.11
C ILE A 45 3.49 -1.72 -14.91
N LYS A 46 4.59 -2.44 -15.04
CA LYS A 46 5.76 -2.00 -15.79
C LYS A 46 6.51 -3.20 -16.33
N ASN A 47 6.94 -3.14 -17.59
CA ASN A 47 7.74 -4.18 -18.23
C ASN A 47 7.13 -5.59 -18.12
N ASN A 48 5.85 -5.73 -18.36
CA ASN A 48 5.12 -7.00 -18.27
C ASN A 48 5.07 -7.59 -16.85
N GLU A 49 5.34 -6.80 -15.83
CA GLU A 49 5.25 -7.17 -14.42
C GLU A 49 4.23 -6.34 -13.69
N LEU A 50 3.43 -6.99 -12.86
CA LEU A 50 2.54 -6.34 -11.92
C LEU A 50 3.20 -6.37 -10.54
N THR A 51 3.41 -5.20 -9.96
CA THR A 51 3.92 -5.08 -8.59
C THR A 51 2.81 -4.56 -7.70
N VAL A 52 2.40 -5.35 -6.72
CA VAL A 52 1.43 -4.92 -5.71
C VAL A 52 2.17 -4.14 -4.63
N LEU A 53 1.72 -2.92 -4.38
CA LEU A 53 2.38 -1.97 -3.48
C LEU A 53 1.78 -1.93 -2.08
N SER A 54 0.75 -2.75 -1.83
CA SER A 54 0.10 -2.84 -0.53
C SER A 54 0.97 -3.67 0.43
N GLY A 55 1.59 -3.01 1.40
CA GLY A 55 2.49 -3.65 2.35
C GLY A 55 3.86 -3.97 1.74
N ILE A 56 4.30 -5.20 1.89
CA ILE A 56 5.55 -5.68 1.27
C ILE A 56 5.30 -5.85 -0.24
N PRO A 57 6.09 -5.22 -1.13
CA PRO A 57 5.89 -5.33 -2.56
C PRO A 57 5.95 -6.78 -3.04
N VAL A 58 4.95 -7.20 -3.80
CA VAL A 58 4.88 -8.53 -4.40
C VAL A 58 4.80 -8.37 -5.91
N ARG A 59 5.68 -9.07 -6.61
CA ARG A 59 5.77 -9.02 -8.08
C ARG A 59 5.12 -10.24 -8.71
N TYR A 60 4.39 -9.99 -9.77
CA TYR A 60 3.80 -11.03 -10.62
C TYR A 60 4.18 -10.77 -12.06
N CYS A 61 4.51 -11.83 -12.80
CA CYS A 61 4.56 -11.74 -14.25
C CYS A 61 3.13 -11.70 -14.78
N LEU A 62 2.81 -10.79 -15.70
CA LEU A 62 1.45 -10.68 -16.24
C LEU A 62 0.95 -11.98 -16.88
N ASN A 63 1.85 -12.73 -17.50
CA ASN A 63 1.50 -13.99 -18.14
C ASN A 63 1.15 -15.11 -17.14
N ASP A 64 1.57 -14.97 -15.89
CA ASP A 64 1.29 -15.95 -14.82
C ASP A 64 -0.04 -15.70 -14.10
N ILE A 65 -0.67 -14.58 -14.34
CA ILE A 65 -1.93 -14.22 -13.71
C ILE A 65 -3.09 -14.83 -14.50
N GLU A 66 -3.90 -15.65 -13.83
CA GLU A 66 -5.10 -16.23 -14.40
C GLU A 66 -6.25 -15.24 -14.38
N ARG A 67 -6.55 -14.70 -13.21
CA ARG A 67 -7.61 -13.71 -12.98
C ARG A 67 -7.37 -12.89 -11.73
N VAL A 68 -8.04 -11.77 -11.65
CA VAL A 68 -8.07 -10.92 -10.45
C VAL A 68 -9.52 -10.70 -10.05
N GLU A 69 -9.83 -10.98 -8.80
CA GLU A 69 -11.17 -10.80 -8.24
C GLU A 69 -11.16 -9.60 -7.28
N PHE A 70 -12.17 -8.74 -7.42
CA PHE A 70 -12.37 -7.59 -6.55
C PHE A 70 -13.63 -7.77 -5.72
N SER A 71 -13.56 -7.44 -4.44
CA SER A 71 -14.71 -7.42 -3.55
C SER A 71 -14.59 -6.26 -2.57
N LYS A 72 -15.69 -5.94 -1.91
CA LYS A 72 -15.72 -4.89 -0.89
C LYS A 72 -15.78 -5.51 0.49
N ILE A 73 -15.15 -4.83 1.43
CA ILE A 73 -15.24 -5.17 2.85
C ILE A 73 -15.70 -3.95 3.63
N VAL A 74 -16.46 -4.21 4.68
CA VAL A 74 -16.94 -3.18 5.62
C VAL A 74 -16.27 -3.40 6.95
N SER A 75 -15.70 -2.34 7.51
CA SER A 75 -15.08 -2.39 8.83
C SER A 75 -15.34 -1.07 9.55
N ARG A 76 -16.02 -1.13 10.69
CA ARG A 76 -16.26 0.02 11.58
C ARG A 76 -16.83 1.24 10.85
N GLY A 77 -17.81 1.03 9.97
CA GLY A 77 -18.48 2.14 9.24
C GLY A 77 -17.72 2.68 8.05
N SER A 78 -16.54 2.15 7.73
CA SER A 78 -15.83 2.47 6.50
C SER A 78 -15.76 1.29 5.55
N TYR A 79 -15.55 1.57 4.28
CA TYR A 79 -15.44 0.56 3.23
C TYR A 79 -13.99 0.40 2.81
N GLY A 80 -13.61 -0.82 2.51
CA GLY A 80 -12.32 -1.14 1.91
C GLY A 80 -12.51 -2.02 0.69
N GLY A 81 -11.45 -2.14 -0.09
CA GLY A 81 -11.40 -3.05 -1.21
C GLY A 81 -10.54 -4.27 -0.91
N ARG A 82 -10.91 -5.38 -1.48
CA ARG A 82 -10.13 -6.61 -1.43
C ARG A 82 -9.87 -7.08 -2.85
N MET A 83 -8.59 -7.27 -3.16
CA MET A 83 -8.13 -7.76 -4.44
C MET A 83 -7.50 -9.13 -4.24
N ARG A 84 -7.99 -10.12 -4.95
CA ARG A 84 -7.43 -11.48 -4.93
C ARG A 84 -6.82 -11.79 -6.28
N ILE A 85 -5.53 -12.10 -6.29
CA ILE A 85 -4.79 -12.44 -7.50
C ILE A 85 -4.58 -13.95 -7.55
N TRP A 86 -5.07 -14.57 -8.64
CA TRP A 86 -4.92 -15.97 -8.91
C TRP A 86 -3.83 -16.19 -9.95
N LYS A 87 -2.81 -16.95 -9.60
CA LYS A 87 -1.83 -17.43 -10.57
C LYS A 87 -2.35 -18.64 -11.31
N LYS A 88 -1.92 -18.82 -12.55
CA LYS A 88 -2.23 -20.02 -13.32
C LYS A 88 -1.75 -21.27 -12.59
N GLY A 89 -2.65 -22.24 -12.41
CA GLY A 89 -2.36 -23.49 -11.72
C GLY A 89 -2.28 -23.41 -10.20
N ALA A 90 -2.51 -22.24 -9.59
CA ALA A 90 -2.52 -22.11 -8.14
C ALA A 90 -3.85 -22.56 -7.54
N LEU A 91 -3.78 -23.23 -6.38
CA LEU A 91 -4.95 -23.67 -5.63
C LEU A 91 -5.63 -22.51 -4.87
N PHE A 92 -4.85 -21.49 -4.49
CA PHE A 92 -5.33 -20.37 -3.71
C PHE A 92 -4.89 -19.03 -4.31
N GLY A 93 -5.78 -18.05 -4.29
CA GLY A 93 -5.47 -16.68 -4.65
C GLY A 93 -4.94 -15.89 -3.45
N ARG A 94 -3.94 -15.07 -3.68
CA ARG A 94 -3.41 -14.17 -2.65
C ARG A 94 -4.28 -12.94 -2.52
N ILE A 95 -4.59 -12.55 -1.30
CA ILE A 95 -5.47 -11.43 -0.99
C ILE A 95 -4.64 -10.20 -0.64
N PHE A 96 -5.02 -9.07 -1.23
CA PHE A 96 -4.47 -7.74 -0.92
C PHE A 96 -5.62 -6.81 -0.56
N LEU A 97 -5.44 -6.01 0.48
CA LEU A 97 -6.40 -5.02 0.91
C LEU A 97 -6.00 -3.63 0.41
N PHE A 98 -6.96 -2.83 0.02
CA PHE A 98 -6.74 -1.45 -0.38
C PHE A 98 -7.89 -0.56 0.09
N ASP A 99 -7.64 0.73 0.13
CA ASP A 99 -8.66 1.74 0.41
C ASP A 99 -8.55 2.89 -0.62
N ALA A 100 -9.45 3.85 -0.53
CA ALA A 100 -9.46 5.00 -1.40
C ALA A 100 -8.69 6.20 -0.84
N SER A 101 -7.98 6.05 0.28
CA SER A 101 -7.32 7.16 0.95
C SER A 101 -6.28 7.86 0.09
N ALA A 102 -5.41 7.10 -0.57
CA ALA A 102 -4.41 7.65 -1.49
C ALA A 102 -5.05 8.27 -2.73
N TYR A 103 -6.15 7.71 -3.20
CA TYR A 103 -6.88 8.15 -4.39
C TYR A 103 -7.63 9.46 -4.15
N CYS A 104 -8.31 9.57 -3.03
CA CYS A 104 -9.17 10.70 -2.68
C CYS A 104 -8.49 11.71 -1.74
N LYS A 105 -7.24 11.53 -1.40
CA LYS A 105 -6.47 12.35 -0.46
C LYS A 105 -7.15 12.47 0.91
N LYS A 106 -7.75 11.38 1.38
CA LYS A 106 -8.39 11.30 2.69
C LYS A 106 -7.54 10.52 3.69
N PHE A 107 -7.90 10.60 4.95
CA PHE A 107 -7.31 9.74 5.97
C PHE A 107 -7.63 8.25 5.69
N ALA A 108 -6.69 7.38 6.04
CA ALA A 108 -6.90 5.93 5.95
C ALA A 108 -8.17 5.52 6.72
N PHE A 109 -8.89 4.52 6.22
CA PHE A 109 -10.10 3.96 6.83
C PHE A 109 -11.34 4.88 6.84
N SER A 110 -11.35 5.93 6.01
CA SER A 110 -12.51 6.83 5.87
C SER A 110 -13.20 6.75 4.51
N SER A 111 -12.95 5.68 3.76
CA SER A 111 -13.49 5.53 2.40
C SER A 111 -14.98 5.21 2.41
N THR A 112 -15.72 5.85 1.49
CA THR A 112 -17.13 5.54 1.26
C THR A 112 -17.32 4.40 0.26
N TYR A 113 -18.54 3.86 0.17
CA TYR A 113 -18.88 2.82 -0.79
C TYR A 113 -18.58 3.26 -2.23
N GLU A 114 -19.03 4.47 -2.60
CA GLU A 114 -18.84 5.02 -3.93
C GLU A 114 -17.37 5.24 -4.28
N GLU A 115 -16.57 5.68 -3.32
CA GLU A 115 -15.14 5.87 -3.51
C GLU A 115 -14.43 4.55 -3.79
N ILE A 116 -14.76 3.48 -3.05
CA ILE A 116 -14.23 2.15 -3.31
C ILE A 116 -14.69 1.60 -4.66
N GLU A 117 -15.94 1.87 -5.06
CA GLU A 117 -16.44 1.52 -6.38
C GLU A 117 -15.61 2.17 -7.50
N LEU A 118 -15.38 3.47 -7.39
CA LEU A 118 -14.60 4.22 -8.37
C LEU A 118 -13.16 3.70 -8.48
N VAL A 119 -12.51 3.46 -7.36
CA VAL A 119 -11.15 2.91 -7.32
C VAL A 119 -11.11 1.52 -7.93
N THR A 120 -12.06 0.67 -7.56
CA THR A 120 -12.16 -0.70 -8.09
C THR A 120 -12.35 -0.70 -9.61
N ASP A 121 -13.26 0.12 -10.11
CA ASP A 121 -13.53 0.22 -11.55
C ASP A 121 -12.31 0.71 -12.32
N ASP A 122 -11.57 1.66 -11.78
CA ASP A 122 -10.35 2.16 -12.38
C ASP A 122 -9.23 1.11 -12.40
N LEU A 123 -9.05 0.40 -11.29
CA LEU A 123 -8.07 -0.70 -11.20
C LEU A 123 -8.41 -1.83 -12.18
N MET A 124 -9.67 -2.20 -12.29
CA MET A 124 -10.13 -3.21 -13.25
C MET A 124 -9.87 -2.77 -14.69
N LYS A 125 -10.12 -1.50 -15.00
CA LYS A 125 -9.85 -0.94 -16.33
C LYS A 125 -8.36 -1.06 -16.68
N LYS A 126 -7.48 -0.71 -15.77
CA LYS A 126 -6.03 -0.83 -15.98
C LYS A 126 -5.59 -2.27 -16.22
N LEU A 127 -6.12 -3.21 -15.46
CA LEU A 127 -5.81 -4.62 -15.63
C LEU A 127 -6.32 -5.15 -16.97
N ARG A 128 -7.54 -4.77 -17.36
CA ARG A 128 -8.14 -5.16 -18.64
C ARG A 128 -7.36 -4.62 -19.85
N GLU A 129 -6.83 -3.42 -19.74
CA GLU A 129 -5.97 -2.82 -20.77
C GLU A 129 -4.71 -3.66 -21.03
N HIS A 130 -4.27 -4.43 -20.04
CA HIS A 130 -3.14 -5.36 -20.14
C HIS A 130 -3.55 -6.80 -20.39
N GLY A 131 -4.81 -7.04 -20.73
CA GLY A 131 -5.32 -8.37 -21.07
C GLY A 131 -5.61 -9.29 -19.90
N ILE A 132 -5.68 -8.75 -18.69
CA ILE A 132 -5.96 -9.53 -17.47
C ILE A 132 -7.47 -9.63 -17.25
N THR A 133 -7.96 -10.84 -17.00
CA THR A 133 -9.38 -11.07 -16.68
C THR A 133 -9.68 -10.59 -15.27
N CYS A 134 -10.66 -9.72 -15.14
CA CYS A 134 -11.10 -9.16 -13.86
C CYS A 134 -12.56 -9.50 -13.59
N VAL A 135 -12.87 -9.86 -12.36
CA VAL A 135 -14.21 -10.16 -11.89
C VAL A 135 -14.51 -9.34 -10.65
N LYS A 136 -15.70 -8.77 -10.59
CA LYS A 136 -16.21 -8.02 -9.44
C LYS A 136 -17.24 -8.89 -8.71
N LYS A 137 -16.97 -9.16 -7.46
CA LYS A 137 -17.88 -9.93 -6.59
C LYS A 137 -18.69 -9.06 -5.66
#